data_1d7e896a9a76a740b2c626629ab77a09
#
_entry.id   1d7e896a9a76a740b2c626629ab77a09
#
_cell.length_a   1.000
_cell.length_b   1.000
_cell.length_c   1.000
_cell.angle_alpha   90.00
_cell.angle_beta   90.00
_cell.angle_gamma   90.00
#
_symmetry.space_group_name_H-M   'P 1'
#
loop_
_entity.id
_entity.type
_entity.pdbx_description
1 polymer ?
#
loop_
_entity_poly.entity_id
_entity_poly.type
_entity_poly.pdbx_seq_one_letter_code
_entity_poly.pdbx_strand_id
1 'polypeptide(L)'
;YYTINGNYKQRPNDKRQRFTKLIEKMGLRPAGAGALPTNPAAELTVTCCPVTTQQQAQELLKQFRKAEYVTLLALPDLSAIMIDCDTGEHSAVSAEFFFSCYEGDWNLLLKEVFSADIKKVSHNIKDLMRTLLENDLPAEGFIFDVALAAYLVDATAGKYDLAALFASYFQQELPAPLYQEPEAFSLLGDTLSAETAFHCYTSAVGALYGVLTPLLEERQLHPLYYEVELPLCRVLAEMEQVGVR
;
A
#
# COMPACT_ATOMS: atom_id res chain seq x y z
N TYR A 1 -43.62 24.08 -3.73
CA TYR A 1 -43.83 22.76 -3.12
C TYR A 1 -43.90 21.73 -4.25
N TYR A 2 -42.80 21.01 -4.52
CA TYR A 2 -42.77 19.81 -5.34
C TYR A 2 -42.19 18.67 -4.52
N THR A 3 -43.04 17.73 -4.16
CA THR A 3 -42.66 16.45 -3.56
C THR A 3 -42.20 15.54 -4.70
N ILE A 4 -40.89 15.28 -4.78
CA ILE A 4 -40.35 14.28 -5.72
C ILE A 4 -40.28 12.96 -4.96
N ASN A 5 -41.30 12.11 -5.10
CA ASN A 5 -41.22 10.70 -4.76
C ASN A 5 -40.41 10.00 -5.87
N GLY A 6 -39.09 9.94 -5.69
CA GLY A 6 -38.19 9.22 -6.56
C GLY A 6 -37.82 7.87 -5.98
N ASN A 7 -38.54 6.82 -6.36
CA ASN A 7 -38.10 5.45 -6.26
C ASN A 7 -36.82 5.28 -7.11
N TYR A 8 -35.66 5.56 -6.55
CA TYR A 8 -34.39 5.14 -7.15
C TYR A 8 -34.28 3.63 -7.04
N LYS A 9 -34.73 2.91 -8.08
CA LYS A 9 -34.26 1.56 -8.33
C LYS A 9 -32.76 1.65 -8.55
N GLN A 10 -31.99 1.23 -7.55
CA GLN A 10 -30.54 1.00 -7.71
C GLN A 10 -30.38 0.04 -8.89
N ARG A 11 -29.86 0.54 -10.01
CA ARG A 11 -29.40 -0.34 -11.08
C ARG A 11 -28.27 -1.19 -10.51
N PRO A 12 -28.35 -2.52 -10.60
CA PRO A 12 -27.23 -3.36 -10.19
C PRO A 12 -26.00 -2.87 -10.93
N ASN A 13 -24.90 -2.67 -10.19
CA ASN A 13 -23.66 -2.19 -10.76
C ASN A 13 -23.15 -3.25 -11.74
N ASP A 14 -23.35 -3.05 -13.03
CA ASP A 14 -23.09 -4.02 -14.11
C ASP A 14 -21.61 -4.43 -14.16
N LYS A 15 -20.72 -3.52 -13.73
CA LYS A 15 -19.29 -3.78 -13.57
C LYS A 15 -19.01 -4.86 -12.48
N ARG A 16 -19.77 -4.85 -11.39
CA ARG A 16 -19.65 -5.81 -10.29
C ARG A 16 -19.99 -7.23 -10.72
N GLN A 17 -21.08 -7.40 -11.46
CA GLN A 17 -21.48 -8.71 -11.97
C GLN A 17 -20.51 -9.24 -13.04
N ARG A 18 -19.92 -8.35 -13.84
CA ARG A 18 -18.90 -8.73 -14.83
C ARG A 18 -17.62 -9.20 -14.15
N PHE A 19 -17.18 -8.51 -13.09
CA PHE A 19 -15.99 -8.87 -12.35
C PHE A 19 -16.14 -10.20 -11.59
N THR A 20 -17.27 -10.40 -10.90
CA THR A 20 -17.55 -11.68 -10.22
C THR A 20 -17.62 -12.84 -11.22
N LYS A 21 -18.27 -12.64 -12.37
CA LYS A 21 -18.30 -13.63 -13.46
C LYS A 21 -16.94 -13.89 -14.09
N LEU A 22 -16.06 -12.87 -14.11
CA LEU A 22 -14.70 -13.02 -14.64
C LEU A 22 -13.86 -13.87 -13.71
N ILE A 23 -13.88 -13.61 -12.39
CA ILE A 23 -13.20 -14.41 -11.36
C ILE A 23 -13.71 -15.85 -11.38
N GLU A 24 -15.05 -16.06 -11.47
CA GLU A 24 -15.64 -17.39 -11.58
C GLU A 24 -15.23 -18.11 -12.87
N LYS A 25 -15.15 -17.39 -13.99
CA LYS A 25 -14.80 -17.94 -15.30
C LYS A 25 -13.32 -18.30 -15.42
N MET A 26 -12.44 -17.58 -14.70
CA MET A 26 -11.01 -17.86 -14.66
C MET A 26 -10.63 -18.97 -13.68
N GLY A 27 -11.58 -19.51 -12.91
CA GLY A 27 -11.30 -20.54 -11.92
C GLY A 27 -10.37 -20.08 -10.79
N LEU A 28 -10.10 -18.78 -10.72
CA LEU A 28 -9.31 -18.14 -9.69
C LEU A 28 -10.17 -17.99 -8.44
N ARG A 29 -10.41 -19.09 -7.74
CA ARG A 29 -10.67 -18.96 -6.31
C ARG A 29 -9.33 -18.55 -5.70
N PRO A 30 -9.25 -17.43 -4.98
CA PRO A 30 -8.06 -17.17 -4.18
C PRO A 30 -7.83 -18.42 -3.33
N ALA A 31 -6.61 -18.95 -3.40
CA ALA A 31 -6.22 -20.09 -2.59
C ALA A 31 -6.45 -19.70 -1.13
N GLY A 32 -7.46 -20.31 -0.48
CA GLY A 32 -7.86 -19.93 0.88
C GLY A 32 -9.19 -19.18 0.99
N ALA A 33 -10.14 -19.38 0.06
CA ALA A 33 -11.52 -18.94 0.27
C ALA A 33 -12.24 -19.78 1.37
N GLY A 34 -11.69 -19.74 2.57
CA GLY A 34 -12.45 -19.62 3.78
C GLY A 34 -13.13 -18.24 3.70
N ALA A 35 -14.39 -18.12 4.11
CA ALA A 35 -15.21 -16.92 4.01
C ALA A 35 -14.35 -15.64 4.07
N LEU A 36 -14.48 -14.78 3.05
CA LEU A 36 -13.92 -13.43 3.09
C LEU A 36 -14.23 -12.85 4.48
N PRO A 37 -13.25 -12.39 5.24
CA PRO A 37 -13.52 -11.74 6.51
C PRO A 37 -14.49 -10.60 6.24
N THR A 38 -15.64 -10.62 6.90
CA THR A 38 -16.73 -9.66 6.69
C THR A 38 -16.38 -8.27 7.20
N ASN A 39 -15.20 -8.13 7.81
CA ASN A 39 -14.61 -6.85 8.21
C ASN A 39 -13.11 -7.02 8.49
N PRO A 40 -12.19 -6.73 7.53
CA PRO A 40 -10.76 -6.84 7.82
C PRO A 40 -10.30 -5.89 8.93
N ALA A 41 -11.00 -4.80 9.17
CA ALA A 41 -10.72 -3.91 10.29
C ALA A 41 -11.10 -4.51 11.65
N ALA A 42 -11.97 -5.53 11.71
CA ALA A 42 -12.41 -6.15 12.96
C ALA A 42 -11.61 -7.41 13.34
N GLU A 43 -10.91 -8.04 12.39
CA GLU A 43 -10.13 -9.27 12.62
C GLU A 43 -8.60 -9.09 12.56
N LEU A 44 -8.14 -7.90 12.21
CA LEU A 44 -6.71 -7.56 12.25
C LEU A 44 -6.25 -7.33 13.70
N THR A 45 -6.31 -8.37 14.53
CA THR A 45 -5.46 -8.45 15.73
C THR A 45 -4.04 -8.81 15.29
N VAL A 46 -3.46 -8.00 14.41
CA VAL A 46 -2.06 -8.12 14.08
C VAL A 46 -1.30 -7.44 15.19
N THR A 47 -0.40 -8.17 15.80
CA THR A 47 0.50 -7.62 16.80
C THR A 47 1.52 -6.77 16.04
N CYS A 48 1.24 -5.48 15.88
CA CYS A 48 2.23 -4.53 15.42
C CYS A 48 3.33 -4.46 16.48
N CYS A 49 4.57 -4.67 16.07
CA CYS A 49 5.72 -4.57 16.96
C CYS A 49 6.42 -3.23 16.68
N PRO A 50 6.29 -2.23 17.57
CA PRO A 50 7.09 -1.03 17.45
C PRO A 50 8.58 -1.39 17.61
N VAL A 51 9.38 -0.99 16.63
CA VAL A 51 10.81 -1.24 16.61
C VAL A 51 11.53 -0.02 17.16
N THR A 52 12.05 -0.14 18.36
CA THR A 52 12.68 0.98 19.08
C THR A 52 14.19 0.90 19.11
N THR A 53 14.78 -0.29 18.99
CA THR A 53 16.23 -0.48 19.11
C THR A 53 16.89 -0.86 17.80
N GLN A 54 18.15 -0.45 17.63
CA GLN A 54 18.94 -0.79 16.46
C GLN A 54 19.13 -2.31 16.28
N GLN A 55 19.22 -3.06 17.38
CA GLN A 55 19.37 -4.51 17.32
C GLN A 55 18.13 -5.19 16.74
N GLN A 56 16.92 -4.79 17.21
CA GLN A 56 15.66 -5.28 16.65
C GLN A 56 15.55 -4.97 15.14
N ALA A 57 15.89 -3.73 14.76
CA ALA A 57 15.89 -3.32 13.36
C ALA A 57 16.81 -4.19 12.50
N GLN A 58 18.03 -4.48 12.97
CA GLN A 58 18.97 -5.31 12.22
C GLN A 58 18.51 -6.76 12.05
N GLU A 59 17.82 -7.33 13.03
CA GLU A 59 17.24 -8.68 12.93
C GLU A 59 16.11 -8.71 11.90
N LEU A 60 15.23 -7.70 11.91
CA LEU A 60 14.16 -7.56 10.93
C LEU A 60 14.69 -7.32 9.51
N LEU A 61 15.70 -6.46 9.36
CA LEU A 61 16.33 -6.21 8.06
C LEU A 61 16.92 -7.49 7.44
N LYS A 62 17.46 -8.40 8.26
CA LYS A 62 17.92 -9.72 7.78
C LYS A 62 16.76 -10.58 7.24
N GLN A 63 15.57 -10.49 7.88
CA GLN A 63 14.37 -11.18 7.42
C GLN A 63 13.85 -10.55 6.14
N PHE A 64 13.78 -9.22 6.07
CA PHE A 64 13.32 -8.50 4.89
C PHE A 64 14.17 -8.76 3.64
N ARG A 65 15.50 -8.89 3.80
CA ARG A 65 16.39 -9.26 2.70
C ARG A 65 16.21 -10.70 2.19
N LYS A 66 15.68 -11.58 3.03
CA LYS A 66 15.40 -12.99 2.65
C LYS A 66 14.02 -13.18 2.06
N ALA A 67 13.10 -12.28 2.35
CA ALA A 67 11.76 -12.34 1.83
C ALA A 67 11.75 -12.13 0.31
N GLU A 68 10.77 -12.70 -0.36
CA GLU A 68 10.56 -12.46 -1.79
C GLU A 68 10.30 -10.97 -2.06
N TYR A 69 9.51 -10.35 -1.22
CA TYR A 69 9.27 -8.90 -1.15
C TYR A 69 8.73 -8.51 0.23
N VAL A 70 8.71 -7.22 0.49
CA VAL A 70 8.01 -6.62 1.63
C VAL A 70 7.00 -5.60 1.11
N THR A 71 5.91 -5.41 1.83
CA THR A 71 4.98 -4.31 1.60
C THR A 71 5.40 -3.15 2.49
N LEU A 72 5.54 -1.96 1.92
CA LEU A 72 6.06 -0.79 2.62
C LEU A 72 5.21 0.44 2.37
N LEU A 73 4.93 1.17 3.43
CA LEU A 73 4.50 2.57 3.40
C LEU A 73 5.41 3.42 4.27
N ALA A 74 5.67 4.64 3.81
CA ALA A 74 6.41 5.64 4.56
C ALA A 74 5.60 6.94 4.61
N LEU A 75 5.75 7.70 5.68
CA LEU A 75 5.21 9.05 5.74
C LEU A 75 6.01 9.98 4.81
N PRO A 76 5.41 11.01 4.20
CA PRO A 76 6.09 11.88 3.25
C PRO A 76 7.31 12.61 3.80
N ASP A 77 7.36 12.83 5.10
CA ASP A 77 8.50 13.42 5.82
C ASP A 77 9.51 12.38 6.32
N LEU A 78 9.30 11.09 6.00
CA LEU A 78 10.08 9.95 6.44
C LEU A 78 10.18 9.80 7.96
N SER A 79 9.26 10.39 8.73
CA SER A 79 9.23 10.28 10.19
C SER A 79 8.69 8.94 10.69
N ALA A 80 8.01 8.19 9.83
CA ALA A 80 7.54 6.83 10.13
C ALA A 80 7.56 5.94 8.90
N ILE A 81 7.83 4.66 9.12
CA ILE A 81 7.79 3.60 8.10
C ILE A 81 7.09 2.39 8.68
N MET A 82 6.19 1.81 7.90
CA MET A 82 5.54 0.54 8.20
C MET A 82 5.94 -0.49 7.15
N ILE A 83 6.33 -1.67 7.61
CA ILE A 83 6.75 -2.77 6.74
C ILE A 83 6.04 -4.04 7.17
N ASP A 84 5.26 -4.61 6.25
CA ASP A 84 4.70 -5.94 6.39
C ASP A 84 5.52 -6.93 5.56
N CYS A 85 5.93 -8.02 6.19
CA CYS A 85 6.69 -9.09 5.57
C CYS A 85 6.03 -10.44 5.85
N ASP A 86 5.69 -11.17 4.80
CA ASP A 86 5.30 -12.57 4.90
C ASP A 86 6.55 -13.44 4.78
N THR A 87 6.89 -14.12 5.86
CA THR A 87 8.07 -15.00 5.90
C THR A 87 7.79 -16.41 5.39
N GLY A 88 6.56 -16.71 4.97
CA GLY A 88 6.14 -18.02 4.46
C GLY A 88 6.08 -19.14 5.52
N GLU A 89 6.47 -18.87 6.75
CA GLU A 89 6.46 -19.82 7.89
C GLU A 89 5.26 -19.61 8.83
N HIS A 90 4.10 -19.23 8.31
CA HIS A 90 2.90 -18.88 9.08
C HIS A 90 3.04 -17.68 10.02
N SER A 91 4.06 -16.86 9.82
CA SER A 91 4.35 -15.69 10.63
C SER A 91 4.47 -14.46 9.75
N ALA A 92 3.41 -13.69 9.63
CA ALA A 92 3.52 -12.34 9.08
C ALA A 92 4.15 -11.44 10.14
N VAL A 93 5.19 -10.72 9.77
CA VAL A 93 5.85 -9.74 10.64
C VAL A 93 5.44 -8.35 10.17
N SER A 94 4.81 -7.61 11.06
CA SER A 94 4.50 -6.19 10.87
C SER A 94 5.43 -5.37 11.75
N ALA A 95 6.28 -4.56 11.14
CA ALA A 95 7.26 -3.74 11.83
C ALA A 95 6.95 -2.25 11.65
N GLU A 96 6.83 -1.55 12.75
CA GLU A 96 6.61 -0.12 12.79
C GLU A 96 7.86 0.60 13.28
N PHE A 97 8.31 1.56 12.49
CA PHE A 97 9.46 2.39 12.81
C PHE A 97 9.00 3.84 12.88
N PHE A 98 9.17 4.46 14.04
CA PHE A 98 8.91 5.87 14.24
C PHE A 98 10.20 6.57 14.66
N PHE A 99 10.54 7.66 13.96
CA PHE A 99 11.73 8.47 14.28
C PHE A 99 11.74 8.90 15.74
N SER A 100 10.58 9.28 16.30
CA SER A 100 10.46 9.76 17.68
C SER A 100 10.76 8.71 18.76
N CYS A 101 10.65 7.42 18.42
CA CYS A 101 10.80 6.31 19.37
C CYS A 101 12.02 5.43 19.08
N TYR A 102 12.72 5.67 17.96
CA TYR A 102 13.84 4.85 17.55
C TYR A 102 15.16 5.34 18.18
N GLU A 103 15.82 4.47 18.94
CA GLU A 103 17.07 4.78 19.67
C GLU A 103 18.33 4.57 18.83
N GLY A 104 18.20 4.11 17.57
CA GLY A 104 19.32 3.88 16.66
C GLY A 104 19.57 5.05 15.70
N ASP A 105 20.50 4.84 14.78
CA ASP A 105 20.73 5.77 13.67
C ASP A 105 19.61 5.65 12.63
N TRP A 106 18.72 6.66 12.60
CA TRP A 106 17.58 6.71 11.68
C TRP A 106 17.99 6.76 10.22
N ASN A 107 19.01 7.55 9.90
CA ASN A 107 19.52 7.65 8.54
C ASN A 107 20.11 6.33 8.04
N LEU A 108 20.82 5.62 8.93
CA LEU A 108 21.35 4.30 8.59
C LEU A 108 20.22 3.30 8.36
N LEU A 109 19.18 3.32 9.20
CA LEU A 109 17.98 2.50 9.01
C LEU A 109 17.33 2.76 7.66
N LEU A 110 17.09 4.04 7.31
CA LEU A 110 16.52 4.42 6.02
C LEU A 110 17.38 3.95 4.84
N LYS A 111 18.70 4.12 4.92
CA LYS A 111 19.63 3.64 3.87
C LYS A 111 19.54 2.13 3.67
N GLU A 112 19.39 1.36 4.73
CA GLU A 112 19.26 -0.08 4.63
C GLU A 112 17.89 -0.52 4.11
N VAL A 113 16.80 0.09 4.58
CA VAL A 113 15.45 -0.20 4.13
C VAL A 113 15.25 0.12 2.65
N PHE A 114 15.76 1.27 2.19
CA PHE A 114 15.59 1.72 0.81
C PHE A 114 16.71 1.30 -0.14
N SER A 115 17.59 0.39 0.28
CA SER A 115 18.60 -0.23 -0.58
C SER A 115 17.99 -1.20 -1.60
N ALA A 116 18.78 -1.61 -2.59
CA ALA A 116 18.39 -2.60 -3.60
C ALA A 116 18.19 -4.02 -3.02
N ASP A 117 18.76 -4.30 -1.84
CA ASP A 117 18.74 -5.62 -1.23
C ASP A 117 17.36 -6.05 -0.72
N ILE A 118 16.48 -5.08 -0.47
CA ILE A 118 15.10 -5.33 -0.03
C ILE A 118 14.16 -4.99 -1.17
N LYS A 119 13.41 -5.97 -1.66
CA LYS A 119 12.38 -5.77 -2.68
C LYS A 119 11.10 -5.24 -2.05
N LYS A 120 10.60 -4.13 -2.56
CA LYS A 120 9.48 -3.39 -1.97
C LYS A 120 8.30 -3.26 -2.92
N VAL A 121 7.12 -3.54 -2.40
CA VAL A 121 5.82 -3.22 -2.98
C VAL A 121 5.27 -2.02 -2.21
N SER A 122 4.86 -0.96 -2.90
CA SER A 122 4.39 0.26 -2.25
C SER A 122 3.29 0.95 -3.08
N HIS A 123 2.91 2.13 -2.66
CA HIS A 123 1.93 2.99 -3.30
C HIS A 123 2.56 4.35 -3.60
N ASN A 124 2.36 4.86 -4.85
CA ASN A 124 2.89 6.16 -5.29
C ASN A 124 4.41 6.30 -5.08
N ILE A 125 5.14 5.31 -5.60
CA ILE A 125 6.61 5.22 -5.39
C ILE A 125 7.37 6.41 -5.98
N LYS A 126 6.86 7.07 -7.02
CA LYS A 126 7.53 8.23 -7.62
C LYS A 126 7.75 9.35 -6.60
N ASP A 127 6.71 9.71 -5.85
CA ASP A 127 6.80 10.76 -4.84
C ASP A 127 7.69 10.33 -3.68
N LEU A 128 7.61 9.06 -3.27
CA LEU A 128 8.50 8.52 -2.24
C LEU A 128 9.97 8.51 -2.71
N MET A 129 10.26 8.10 -3.95
CA MET A 129 11.61 8.15 -4.53
C MET A 129 12.15 9.57 -4.55
N ARG A 130 11.33 10.57 -4.95
CA ARG A 130 11.72 11.98 -4.93
C ARG A 130 12.11 12.41 -3.51
N THR A 131 11.27 12.13 -2.51
CA THR A 131 11.58 12.46 -1.11
C THR A 131 12.88 11.81 -0.63
N LEU A 132 13.10 10.54 -0.98
CA LEU A 132 14.34 9.84 -0.65
C LEU A 132 15.57 10.52 -1.27
N LEU A 133 15.49 10.85 -2.56
CA LEU A 133 16.57 11.52 -3.28
C LEU A 133 16.85 12.93 -2.74
N GLU A 134 15.82 13.70 -2.38
CA GLU A 134 15.94 15.01 -1.74
C GLU A 134 16.67 14.93 -0.38
N ASN A 135 16.66 13.76 0.27
CA ASN A 135 17.33 13.51 1.55
C ASN A 135 18.64 12.71 1.42
N ASP A 136 19.22 12.61 0.22
CA ASP A 136 20.44 11.85 -0.07
C ASP A 136 20.36 10.36 0.37
N LEU A 137 19.16 9.77 0.24
CA LEU A 137 18.88 8.38 0.55
C LEU A 137 18.76 7.54 -0.72
N PRO A 138 19.13 6.24 -0.68
CA PRO A 138 18.86 5.34 -1.79
C PRO A 138 17.35 5.23 -2.04
N ALA A 139 16.94 5.12 -3.29
CA ALA A 139 15.56 4.95 -3.71
C ALA A 139 15.46 3.73 -4.63
N GLU A 140 15.87 2.57 -4.12
CA GLU A 140 16.08 1.37 -4.90
C GLU A 140 15.19 0.22 -4.39
N GLY A 141 15.14 -0.90 -5.14
CA GLY A 141 14.43 -2.11 -4.73
C GLY A 141 12.90 -2.03 -4.81
N PHE A 142 12.32 -0.99 -5.39
CA PHE A 142 10.88 -0.93 -5.65
C PHE A 142 10.53 -1.82 -6.85
N ILE A 143 9.74 -2.85 -6.60
CA ILE A 143 9.34 -3.83 -7.62
C ILE A 143 7.89 -3.66 -8.07
N PHE A 144 7.08 -2.90 -7.33
CA PHE A 144 5.69 -2.66 -7.67
C PHE A 144 5.13 -1.39 -7.03
N ASP A 145 4.29 -0.68 -7.80
CA ASP A 145 3.49 0.47 -7.38
C ASP A 145 2.02 0.18 -7.65
N VAL A 146 1.21 0.09 -6.59
CA VAL A 146 -0.22 -0.23 -6.74
C VAL A 146 -1.02 0.88 -7.41
N ALA A 147 -0.63 2.16 -7.25
CA ALA A 147 -1.30 3.28 -7.92
C ALA A 147 -1.07 3.23 -9.43
N LEU A 148 0.17 3.04 -9.85
CA LEU A 148 0.56 2.93 -11.25
C LEU A 148 -0.07 1.71 -11.94
N ALA A 149 -0.05 0.55 -11.27
CA ALA A 149 -0.69 -0.66 -11.77
C ALA A 149 -2.20 -0.47 -11.95
N ALA A 150 -2.87 0.13 -10.97
CA ALA A 150 -4.30 0.42 -11.05
C ALA A 150 -4.63 1.41 -12.16
N TYR A 151 -3.79 2.43 -12.37
CA TYR A 151 -3.92 3.37 -13.49
C TYR A 151 -3.86 2.65 -14.85
N LEU A 152 -2.90 1.77 -15.06
CA LEU A 152 -2.79 1.02 -16.31
C LEU A 152 -3.97 0.05 -16.50
N VAL A 153 -4.46 -0.55 -15.43
CA VAL A 153 -5.63 -1.44 -15.47
C VAL A 153 -6.92 -0.68 -15.79
N ASP A 154 -7.13 0.50 -15.22
CA ASP A 154 -8.31 1.35 -15.52
C ASP A 154 -7.95 2.85 -15.44
N ALA A 155 -7.48 3.41 -16.57
CA ALA A 155 -7.14 4.83 -16.67
C ALA A 155 -8.34 5.77 -16.49
N THR A 156 -9.57 5.24 -16.45
CA THR A 156 -10.81 6.04 -16.33
C THR A 156 -11.33 6.14 -14.89
N ALA A 157 -10.70 5.47 -13.94
CA ALA A 157 -11.15 5.46 -12.54
C ALA A 157 -11.06 6.86 -11.87
N GLY A 158 -10.12 7.70 -12.33
CA GLY A 158 -9.99 9.11 -11.92
C GLY A 158 -9.38 9.33 -10.53
N LYS A 159 -9.30 8.30 -9.68
CA LYS A 159 -8.67 8.35 -8.36
C LYS A 159 -7.87 7.08 -8.12
N TYR A 160 -6.62 7.25 -7.71
CA TYR A 160 -5.68 6.16 -7.47
C TYR A 160 -5.06 6.27 -6.07
N ASP A 161 -5.67 7.06 -5.18
CA ASP A 161 -5.32 7.05 -3.75
C ASP A 161 -5.69 5.69 -3.14
N LEU A 162 -4.94 5.30 -2.13
CA LEU A 162 -4.99 3.94 -1.59
C LEU A 162 -6.39 3.58 -1.03
N ALA A 163 -7.06 4.54 -0.38
CA ALA A 163 -8.39 4.31 0.18
C ALA A 163 -9.44 4.12 -0.93
N ALA A 164 -9.39 4.94 -2.00
CA ALA A 164 -10.28 4.80 -3.14
C ALA A 164 -10.05 3.49 -3.90
N LEU A 165 -8.80 3.09 -4.09
CA LEU A 165 -8.45 1.81 -4.69
C LEU A 165 -8.95 0.65 -3.86
N PHE A 166 -8.68 0.65 -2.55
CA PHE A 166 -9.13 -0.42 -1.66
C PHE A 166 -10.66 -0.54 -1.66
N ALA A 167 -11.38 0.58 -1.55
CA ALA A 167 -12.84 0.59 -1.62
C ALA A 167 -13.36 0.08 -2.97
N SER A 168 -12.69 0.40 -4.08
CA SER A 168 -13.09 -0.04 -5.42
C SER A 168 -12.92 -1.55 -5.62
N TYR A 169 -11.81 -2.12 -5.17
CA TYR A 169 -11.50 -3.55 -5.38
C TYR A 169 -12.13 -4.46 -4.32
N PHE A 170 -12.13 -4.04 -3.05
CA PHE A 170 -12.59 -4.86 -1.93
C PHE A 170 -13.95 -4.47 -1.37
N GLN A 171 -14.49 -3.30 -1.77
CA GLN A 171 -15.77 -2.75 -1.29
C GLN A 171 -15.80 -2.53 0.23
N GLN A 172 -14.66 -2.20 0.76
CA GLN A 172 -14.44 -1.91 2.17
C GLN A 172 -13.72 -0.57 2.28
N GLU A 173 -14.03 0.18 3.32
CA GLU A 173 -13.38 1.45 3.59
C GLU A 173 -12.20 1.21 4.53
N LEU A 174 -11.08 1.85 4.22
CA LEU A 174 -9.96 1.93 5.16
C LEU A 174 -10.34 2.89 6.30
N PRO A 175 -9.76 2.70 7.50
CA PRO A 175 -9.96 3.63 8.60
C PRO A 175 -9.55 5.05 8.20
N ALA A 176 -9.85 6.04 9.05
CA ALA A 176 -9.54 7.45 8.80
C ALA A 176 -8.11 7.63 8.26
N PRO A 177 -7.88 8.64 7.37
CA PRO A 177 -6.61 8.78 6.66
C PRO A 177 -5.43 8.88 7.62
N LEU A 178 -4.30 8.32 7.19
CA LEU A 178 -2.99 8.34 7.88
C LEU A 178 -2.56 9.75 8.33
N TYR A 179 -3.03 10.77 7.63
CA TYR A 179 -2.80 12.18 7.91
C TYR A 179 -4.13 12.84 8.21
N GLN A 180 -4.38 13.10 9.47
CA GLN A 180 -5.26 14.19 9.86
C GLN A 180 -4.34 15.37 10.24
N GLU A 181 -4.54 16.49 9.55
CA GLU A 181 -3.99 17.75 10.07
C GLU A 181 -4.47 17.93 11.52
N PRO A 182 -3.63 18.46 12.42
CA PRO A 182 -3.89 18.46 13.87
C PRO A 182 -5.17 19.20 14.30
N GLU A 183 -5.91 19.80 13.39
CA GLU A 183 -7.13 20.59 13.69
C GLU A 183 -8.46 19.83 13.62
N ALA A 184 -8.46 18.57 13.18
CA ALA A 184 -9.68 17.78 13.16
C ALA A 184 -9.93 17.10 14.50
N PHE A 185 -10.40 17.83 15.49
CA PHE A 185 -10.95 17.28 16.73
C PHE A 185 -12.23 16.51 16.39
N SER A 186 -12.13 15.19 16.29
CA SER A 186 -13.32 14.33 16.21
C SER A 186 -13.97 14.26 17.60
N LEU A 187 -15.15 14.82 17.73
CA LEU A 187 -16.01 14.74 18.92
C LEU A 187 -16.65 13.36 19.13
N LEU A 188 -16.39 12.40 18.29
CA LEU A 188 -16.90 11.02 18.34
C LEU A 188 -15.72 10.06 18.53
N GLY A 189 -15.60 9.55 19.73
CA GLY A 189 -14.50 8.82 20.32
C GLY A 189 -14.18 7.43 19.80
N ASP A 190 -14.05 7.20 18.50
CA ASP A 190 -13.45 5.99 17.93
C ASP A 190 -12.30 6.37 17.00
N THR A 191 -11.26 6.97 17.54
CA THR A 191 -9.99 7.11 16.84
C THR A 191 -9.23 5.79 17.02
N LEU A 192 -9.22 4.95 15.99
CA LEU A 192 -8.15 3.99 15.80
C LEU A 192 -6.83 4.74 16.01
N SER A 193 -5.88 4.16 16.74
CA SER A 193 -4.58 4.81 16.89
C SER A 193 -3.98 5.04 15.49
N ALA A 194 -3.19 6.08 15.33
CA ALA A 194 -2.50 6.35 14.05
C ALA A 194 -1.70 5.13 13.57
N GLU A 195 -1.15 4.36 14.50
CA GLU A 195 -0.45 3.10 14.27
C GLU A 195 -1.35 2.03 13.64
N THR A 196 -2.54 1.79 14.18
CA THR A 196 -3.49 0.83 13.62
C THR A 196 -3.95 1.24 12.21
N ALA A 197 -4.18 2.54 11.99
CA ALA A 197 -4.51 3.06 10.67
C ALA A 197 -3.36 2.81 9.69
N PHE A 198 -2.12 3.09 10.09
CA PHE A 198 -0.93 2.90 9.26
C PHE A 198 -0.76 1.44 8.86
N HIS A 199 -0.95 0.51 9.79
CA HIS A 199 -0.95 -0.92 9.50
C HIS A 199 -2.04 -1.32 8.50
N CYS A 200 -3.29 -0.86 8.67
CA CYS A 200 -4.37 -1.16 7.72
C CYS A 200 -4.04 -0.69 6.29
N TYR A 201 -3.41 0.48 6.16
CA TYR A 201 -2.99 1.00 4.86
C TYR A 201 -1.85 0.18 4.24
N THR A 202 -0.88 -0.27 5.03
CA THR A 202 0.22 -1.11 4.54
C THR A 202 -0.30 -2.48 4.10
N SER A 203 -1.19 -3.09 4.87
CA SER A 203 -1.83 -4.35 4.49
C SER A 203 -2.72 -4.21 3.24
N ALA A 204 -3.36 -3.05 3.04
CA ALA A 204 -4.12 -2.76 1.83
C ALA A 204 -3.24 -2.74 0.58
N VAL A 205 -2.00 -2.24 0.67
CA VAL A 205 -1.03 -2.31 -0.44
C VAL A 205 -0.74 -3.75 -0.82
N GLY A 206 -0.51 -4.64 0.16
CA GLY A 206 -0.29 -6.07 -0.08
C GLY A 206 -1.49 -6.75 -0.74
N ALA A 207 -2.70 -6.46 -0.27
CA ALA A 207 -3.93 -6.99 -0.85
C ALA A 207 -4.13 -6.52 -2.31
N LEU A 208 -3.89 -5.23 -2.58
CA LEU A 208 -3.97 -4.67 -3.94
C LEU A 208 -2.91 -5.26 -4.87
N TYR A 209 -1.69 -5.49 -4.39
CA TYR A 209 -0.65 -6.17 -5.16
C TYR A 209 -1.11 -7.55 -5.64
N GLY A 210 -1.72 -8.34 -4.75
CA GLY A 210 -2.24 -9.66 -5.07
C GLY A 210 -3.36 -9.67 -6.12
N VAL A 211 -4.14 -8.58 -6.22
CA VAL A 211 -5.22 -8.46 -7.21
C VAL A 211 -4.73 -7.83 -8.51
N LEU A 212 -3.86 -6.82 -8.43
CA LEU A 212 -3.42 -6.07 -9.60
C LEU A 212 -2.41 -6.84 -10.46
N THR A 213 -1.55 -7.64 -9.85
CA THR A 213 -0.55 -8.44 -10.59
C THR A 213 -1.19 -9.36 -11.63
N PRO A 214 -2.15 -10.24 -11.29
CA PRO A 214 -2.80 -11.07 -12.29
C PRO A 214 -3.63 -10.28 -13.32
N LEU A 215 -4.18 -9.10 -12.94
CA LEU A 215 -4.89 -8.25 -13.89
C LEU A 215 -3.97 -7.62 -14.94
N LEU A 216 -2.73 -7.25 -14.57
CA LEU A 216 -1.73 -6.79 -15.53
C LEU A 216 -1.37 -7.89 -16.54
N GLU A 217 -1.25 -9.13 -16.09
CA GLU A 217 -0.98 -10.28 -16.96
C GLU A 217 -2.16 -10.56 -17.91
N GLU A 218 -3.39 -10.64 -17.37
CA GLU A 218 -4.60 -10.89 -18.16
C GLU A 218 -4.80 -9.85 -19.26
N ARG A 219 -4.51 -8.58 -18.97
CA ARG A 219 -4.62 -7.48 -19.93
C ARG A 219 -3.41 -7.30 -20.81
N GLN A 220 -2.41 -8.16 -20.70
CA GLN A 220 -1.14 -8.09 -21.45
C GLN A 220 -0.39 -6.76 -21.24
N LEU A 221 -0.53 -6.17 -20.04
CA LEU A 221 0.10 -4.91 -19.66
C LEU A 221 1.45 -5.12 -18.95
N HIS A 222 1.84 -6.37 -18.68
CA HIS A 222 3.06 -6.70 -17.96
C HIS A 222 4.32 -6.07 -18.58
N PRO A 223 4.58 -6.15 -19.91
CA PRO A 223 5.76 -5.51 -20.50
C PRO A 223 5.72 -4.00 -20.36
N LEU A 224 4.54 -3.37 -20.60
CA LEU A 224 4.39 -1.93 -20.45
C LEU A 224 4.69 -1.49 -19.01
N TYR A 225 4.15 -2.25 -18.03
CA TYR A 225 4.33 -1.94 -16.62
C TYR A 225 5.79 -2.05 -16.16
N TYR A 226 6.42 -3.20 -16.39
CA TYR A 226 7.75 -3.51 -15.84
C TYR A 226 8.92 -2.97 -16.66
N GLU A 227 8.76 -2.82 -17.98
CA GLU A 227 9.84 -2.38 -18.86
C GLU A 227 9.82 -0.87 -19.15
N VAL A 228 8.66 -0.22 -18.94
CA VAL A 228 8.50 1.21 -19.27
C VAL A 228 8.07 2.00 -18.05
N GLU A 229 6.87 1.76 -17.51
CA GLU A 229 6.24 2.65 -16.54
C GLU A 229 6.92 2.62 -15.16
N LEU A 230 7.23 1.42 -14.65
CA LEU A 230 7.88 1.28 -13.35
C LEU A 230 9.31 1.89 -13.35
N PRO A 231 10.18 1.63 -14.33
CA PRO A 231 11.48 2.31 -14.44
C PRO A 231 11.36 3.83 -14.63
N LEU A 232 10.32 4.29 -15.33
CA LEU A 232 10.08 5.71 -15.57
C LEU A 232 9.83 6.48 -14.27
N CYS A 233 9.25 5.86 -13.24
CA CYS A 233 9.06 6.49 -11.93
C CYS A 233 10.38 7.06 -11.38
N ARG A 234 11.48 6.32 -11.51
CA ARG A 234 12.79 6.76 -11.05
C ARG A 234 13.29 7.97 -11.83
N VAL A 235 13.17 7.92 -13.15
CA VAL A 235 13.60 9.02 -14.02
C VAL A 235 12.82 10.29 -13.71
N LEU A 236 11.50 10.18 -13.55
CA LEU A 236 10.64 11.31 -13.22
C LEU A 236 10.97 11.89 -11.83
N ALA A 237 11.22 11.03 -10.83
CA ALA A 237 11.64 11.49 -9.50
C ALA A 237 12.96 12.28 -9.55
N GLU A 238 13.95 11.82 -10.32
CA GLU A 238 15.22 12.50 -10.52
C GLU A 238 15.05 13.84 -11.27
N MET A 239 14.19 13.88 -12.29
CA MET A 239 13.88 15.13 -13.02
C MET A 239 13.21 16.15 -12.08
N GLU A 240 12.27 15.73 -11.25
CA GLU A 240 11.61 16.62 -10.30
C GLU A 240 12.57 17.14 -9.22
N GLN A 241 13.53 16.32 -8.77
CA GLN A 241 14.58 16.73 -7.84
C GLN A 241 15.44 17.87 -8.40
N VAL A 242 15.79 17.83 -9.69
CA VAL A 242 16.55 18.92 -10.34
C VAL A 242 15.68 20.09 -10.79
N GLY A 243 14.39 20.10 -10.50
CA GLY A 243 13.49 21.22 -10.75
C GLY A 243 12.82 21.22 -12.12
N VAL A 244 12.87 20.13 -12.87
CA VAL A 244 12.08 19.94 -14.09
C VAL A 244 10.70 19.41 -13.69
N ARG A 245 9.66 20.19 -13.97
CA ARG A 245 8.25 19.81 -13.68
C ARG A 245 7.46 19.64 -14.97
#